data_af8990a5c485bcd817d908c2a35502a0
#
_entry.id   af8990a5c485bcd817d908c2a35502a0
#
_cell.length_a   1.000
_cell.length_b   1.000
_cell.length_c   1.000
_cell.angle_alpha   90.00
_cell.angle_beta   90.00
_cell.angle_gamma   90.00
#
_symmetry.space_group_name_H-M   'P 1'
#
loop_
_entity.id
_entity.type
_entity.pdbx_description
1 polymer ?
#
loop_
_entity_poly.entity_id
_entity_poly.type
_entity_poly.pdbx_seq_one_letter_code
_entity_poly.pdbx_strand_id
1 'polypeptide(L)'
;MKGRNRHFFDRFWVEFNICELCKTMYIGLISDTHGVFSPEFKEFLQDVDEIWHAGDFGGGLDLEPEIAAFKPLKGVIGNCDDRRLLDRCPLFRCWECEGVKVLMTHIGGSPGHYYPEARALIRQHRPDIFVCGHSHILKVMDDKSEKVLYINPGACGNQGWHAFRTALRFHIDSGKVHDMEVFELNRR
;
A
#
# COMPACT_ATOMS: atom_id res chain seq x y z
N MET A 1 -67.33 -16.03 27.20
CA MET A 1 -67.38 -16.08 25.72
C MET A 1 -66.30 -15.13 25.18
N LYS A 2 -65.50 -15.57 24.19
CA LYS A 2 -64.48 -14.84 23.46
C LYS A 2 -63.08 -14.99 24.08
N GLY A 3 -62.16 -15.69 23.55
CA GLY A 3 -61.71 -15.82 22.16
C GLY A 3 -60.23 -15.55 22.26
N ARG A 4 -59.40 -16.63 22.38
CA ARG A 4 -57.92 -16.53 22.47
C ARG A 4 -57.36 -16.40 21.10
N ASN A 5 -56.55 -15.38 20.88
CA ASN A 5 -55.55 -15.39 19.80
C ASN A 5 -54.17 -15.41 20.40
N ARG A 6 -53.49 -16.54 20.20
CA ARG A 6 -52.07 -16.73 20.48
C ARG A 6 -51.33 -16.39 19.18
N HIS A 7 -50.51 -15.38 19.19
CA HIS A 7 -49.46 -15.22 18.19
C HIS A 7 -48.15 -15.64 18.83
N PHE A 8 -47.72 -16.81 18.41
CA PHE A 8 -46.40 -17.34 18.67
C PHE A 8 -45.53 -16.88 17.53
N PHE A 9 -44.66 -15.90 17.77
CA PHE A 9 -43.50 -15.61 16.93
C PHE A 9 -42.34 -15.40 17.88
N ASP A 10 -41.73 -16.53 18.31
CA ASP A 10 -40.37 -16.52 18.81
C ASP A 10 -39.45 -16.18 17.64
N ARG A 11 -39.02 -14.95 17.58
CA ARG A 11 -37.89 -14.54 16.72
C ARG A 11 -36.63 -15.11 17.37
N PHE A 12 -36.12 -16.19 16.82
CA PHE A 12 -34.73 -16.56 16.96
C PHE A 12 -33.89 -15.46 16.34
N TRP A 13 -33.37 -14.55 17.15
CA TRP A 13 -32.25 -13.74 16.81
C TRP A 13 -31.03 -14.66 16.84
N VAL A 14 -30.64 -15.20 15.68
CA VAL A 14 -29.30 -15.71 15.49
C VAL A 14 -28.40 -14.45 15.45
N GLU A 15 -27.78 -14.17 16.59
CA GLU A 15 -26.62 -13.29 16.60
C GLU A 15 -25.56 -13.97 15.71
N PHE A 16 -25.48 -13.51 14.48
CA PHE A 16 -24.28 -13.74 13.69
C PHE A 16 -23.16 -13.06 14.47
N ASN A 17 -22.34 -13.84 15.18
CA ASN A 17 -21.01 -13.41 15.54
C ASN A 17 -20.32 -12.98 14.25
N ILE A 18 -20.31 -11.67 14.02
CA ILE A 18 -19.44 -11.04 13.02
C ILE A 18 -18.05 -11.50 13.44
N CYS A 19 -17.44 -12.29 12.59
CA CYS A 19 -16.11 -12.81 12.79
C CYS A 19 -15.20 -11.61 13.11
N GLU A 20 -14.66 -11.57 14.33
CA GLU A 20 -13.71 -10.55 14.81
C GLU A 20 -12.39 -10.50 13.97
N LEU A 21 -12.33 -11.23 12.87
CA LEU A 21 -11.15 -11.45 12.04
C LEU A 21 -11.08 -10.60 10.76
N CYS A 22 -12.11 -9.85 10.40
CA CYS A 22 -12.01 -8.90 9.28
C CYS A 22 -11.74 -7.50 9.81
N LYS A 23 -10.48 -7.20 10.07
CA LYS A 23 -10.03 -5.85 10.36
C LYS A 23 -9.83 -5.13 9.03
N THR A 24 -10.43 -3.97 8.88
CA THR A 24 -10.12 -3.06 7.77
C THR A 24 -8.78 -2.40 8.06
N MET A 25 -7.85 -2.45 7.11
CA MET A 25 -6.58 -1.73 7.17
C MET A 25 -6.62 -0.55 6.20
N TYR A 26 -6.37 0.65 6.71
CA TYR A 26 -6.23 1.86 5.90
C TYR A 26 -4.76 2.12 5.62
N ILE A 27 -4.36 1.98 4.38
CA ILE A 27 -2.97 2.00 3.94
C ILE A 27 -2.64 3.31 3.25
N GLY A 28 -1.52 3.94 3.66
CA GLY A 28 -0.87 4.98 2.89
C GLY A 28 0.28 4.38 2.06
N LEU A 29 0.35 4.72 0.79
CA LEU A 29 1.41 4.23 -0.10
C LEU A 29 2.16 5.38 -0.73
N ILE A 30 3.48 5.40 -0.52
CA ILE A 30 4.41 6.40 -1.04
C ILE A 30 5.67 5.73 -1.60
N SER A 31 6.43 6.47 -2.39
CA SER A 31 7.73 6.08 -2.92
C SER A 31 8.56 7.31 -3.27
N ASP A 32 9.86 7.11 -3.48
CA ASP A 32 10.75 8.11 -4.09
C ASP A 32 10.67 9.47 -3.36
N THR A 33 10.75 9.43 -2.03
CA THR A 33 10.73 10.61 -1.17
C THR A 33 11.99 11.45 -1.28
N HIS A 34 13.14 10.82 -1.57
CA HIS A 34 14.43 11.49 -1.78
C HIS A 34 14.75 12.55 -0.72
N GLY A 35 14.55 12.22 0.55
CA GLY A 35 14.86 13.09 1.69
C GLY A 35 13.74 14.08 2.05
N VAL A 36 12.57 14.01 1.40
CA VAL A 36 11.48 14.97 1.63
C VAL A 36 10.16 14.27 1.97
N PHE A 37 9.69 14.43 3.20
CA PHE A 37 8.35 14.04 3.63
C PHE A 37 7.62 15.27 4.17
N SER A 38 6.99 16.02 3.25
CA SER A 38 6.46 17.35 3.55
C SER A 38 5.14 17.31 4.34
N PRO A 39 4.79 18.43 5.02
CA PRO A 39 3.57 18.51 5.84
C PRO A 39 2.29 18.15 5.10
N GLU A 40 2.17 18.48 3.82
CA GLU A 40 0.98 18.19 3.02
C GLU A 40 0.77 16.67 2.84
N PHE A 41 1.86 15.90 2.68
CA PHE A 41 1.77 14.43 2.64
C PHE A 41 1.49 13.84 4.02
N LYS A 42 2.03 14.42 5.10
CA LYS A 42 1.69 14.02 6.46
C LYS A 42 0.21 14.25 6.75
N GLU A 43 -0.33 15.39 6.35
CA GLU A 43 -1.77 15.68 6.50
C GLU A 43 -2.63 14.67 5.72
N PHE A 44 -2.30 14.38 4.47
CA PHE A 44 -3.02 13.39 3.67
C PHE A 44 -2.99 11.98 4.27
N LEU A 45 -1.87 11.62 4.92
CA LEU A 45 -1.63 10.30 5.49
C LEU A 45 -1.91 10.22 7.00
N GLN A 46 -2.48 11.25 7.61
CA GLN A 46 -2.66 11.30 9.07
C GLN A 46 -3.59 10.22 9.62
N ASP A 47 -4.56 9.78 8.83
CA ASP A 47 -5.61 8.84 9.27
C ASP A 47 -5.31 7.38 8.89
N VAL A 48 -4.22 7.11 8.15
CA VAL A 48 -3.87 5.74 7.76
C VAL A 48 -3.35 4.93 8.96
N ASP A 49 -3.56 3.64 8.93
CA ASP A 49 -3.07 2.72 9.96
C ASP A 49 -1.58 2.39 9.77
N GLU A 50 -1.14 2.26 8.52
CA GLU A 50 0.21 1.86 8.15
C GLU A 50 0.65 2.56 6.85
N ILE A 51 1.93 2.93 6.76
CA ILE A 51 2.54 3.43 5.53
C ILE A 51 3.36 2.32 4.88
N TRP A 52 3.17 2.16 3.57
CA TRP A 52 4.05 1.37 2.71
C TRP A 52 4.92 2.32 1.90
N HIS A 53 6.23 2.08 1.93
CA HIS A 53 7.21 2.89 1.20
C HIS A 53 7.96 2.03 0.19
N ALA A 54 7.76 2.31 -1.10
CA ALA A 54 8.31 1.50 -2.19
C ALA A 54 9.76 1.89 -2.58
N GLY A 55 10.56 2.41 -1.63
CA GLY A 55 12.00 2.66 -1.81
C GLY A 55 12.35 4.08 -2.22
N ASP A 56 13.67 4.34 -2.24
CA ASP A 56 14.26 5.67 -2.45
C ASP A 56 13.79 6.67 -1.39
N PHE A 57 14.04 6.32 -0.10
CA PHE A 57 13.84 7.24 1.01
C PHE A 57 14.69 8.50 0.83
N GLY A 58 15.98 8.33 0.50
CA GLY A 58 16.95 9.40 0.45
C GLY A 58 17.23 10.04 1.82
N GLY A 59 17.94 11.18 1.82
CA GLY A 59 18.23 11.86 3.08
C GLY A 59 19.15 11.09 4.05
N GLY A 60 19.89 10.10 3.56
CA GLY A 60 20.75 9.25 4.37
C GLY A 60 19.95 8.22 5.18
N LEU A 61 20.10 8.25 6.52
CA LEU A 61 19.43 7.29 7.42
C LEU A 61 18.30 7.91 8.24
N ASP A 62 18.00 9.19 8.05
CA ASP A 62 17.14 9.94 8.96
C ASP A 62 15.65 9.89 8.56
N LEU A 63 15.34 9.80 7.27
CA LEU A 63 13.98 9.90 6.79
C LEU A 63 13.14 8.64 7.10
N GLU A 64 13.73 7.46 7.00
CA GLU A 64 13.00 6.22 7.33
C GLU A 64 12.54 6.22 8.80
N PRO A 65 13.40 6.54 9.81
CA PRO A 65 12.94 6.67 11.19
C PRO A 65 11.91 7.79 11.41
N GLU A 66 11.99 8.89 10.65
CA GLU A 66 11.00 9.95 10.72
C GLU A 66 9.62 9.45 10.28
N ILE A 67 9.55 8.74 9.16
CA ILE A 67 8.29 8.15 8.67
C ILE A 67 7.80 7.06 9.63
N ALA A 68 8.68 6.20 10.14
CA ALA A 68 8.36 5.15 11.09
C ALA A 68 7.85 5.68 12.44
N ALA A 69 8.33 6.84 12.86
CA ALA A 69 7.83 7.54 14.06
C ALA A 69 6.45 8.18 13.82
N PHE A 70 6.13 8.53 12.58
CA PHE A 70 4.82 9.10 12.23
C PHE A 70 3.73 8.02 12.14
N LYS A 71 4.00 6.89 11.47
CA LYS A 71 3.09 5.74 11.33
C LYS A 71 3.87 4.42 11.25
N PRO A 72 3.26 3.29 11.64
CA PRO A 72 3.82 1.98 11.34
C PRO A 72 4.25 1.89 9.87
N LEU A 73 5.47 1.40 9.61
CA LEU A 73 6.10 1.46 8.30
C LEU A 73 6.48 0.07 7.78
N LYS A 74 6.07 -0.24 6.57
CA LYS A 74 6.64 -1.32 5.75
C LYS A 74 7.37 -0.70 4.58
N GLY A 75 8.71 -0.79 4.55
CA GLY A 75 9.53 -0.23 3.49
C GLY A 75 10.34 -1.29 2.76
N VAL A 76 10.74 -0.99 1.54
CA VAL A 76 11.82 -1.67 0.81
C VAL A 76 12.90 -0.67 0.47
N ILE A 77 14.14 -1.12 0.34
CA ILE A 77 15.25 -0.25 -0.05
C ILE A 77 15.16 0.09 -1.55
N GLY A 78 15.48 1.35 -1.91
CA GLY A 78 15.64 1.79 -3.28
C GLY A 78 17.12 1.84 -3.72
N ASN A 79 17.35 2.22 -4.96
CA ASN A 79 18.71 2.29 -5.52
C ASN A 79 19.51 3.52 -5.06
N CYS A 80 18.82 4.56 -4.58
CA CYS A 80 19.45 5.76 -4.02
C CYS A 80 19.63 5.68 -2.49
N ASP A 81 19.19 4.62 -1.86
CA ASP A 81 19.23 4.46 -0.41
C ASP A 81 20.57 3.93 0.10
N ASP A 82 20.90 4.29 1.34
CA ASP A 82 22.06 3.73 2.04
C ASP A 82 21.83 2.25 2.38
N ARG A 83 22.79 1.40 2.05
CA ARG A 83 22.71 -0.06 2.28
C ARG A 83 22.54 -0.44 3.74
N ARG A 84 22.85 0.43 4.69
CA ARG A 84 22.57 0.24 6.13
C ARG A 84 21.08 0.18 6.46
N LEU A 85 20.19 0.60 5.53
CA LEU A 85 18.75 0.40 5.66
C LEU A 85 18.29 -1.04 5.41
N LEU A 86 19.12 -1.93 4.85
CA LEU A 86 18.74 -3.30 4.50
C LEU A 86 18.18 -4.13 5.66
N ASP A 87 18.63 -3.87 6.89
CA ASP A 87 18.12 -4.56 8.08
C ASP A 87 16.64 -4.23 8.37
N ARG A 88 16.20 -3.02 8.01
CA ARG A 88 14.82 -2.54 8.21
C ARG A 88 13.99 -2.55 6.93
N CYS A 89 14.62 -2.24 5.79
CA CYS A 89 14.02 -2.15 4.48
C CYS A 89 14.73 -3.12 3.53
N PRO A 90 14.28 -4.38 3.39
CA PRO A 90 14.91 -5.36 2.51
C PRO A 90 14.71 -5.00 1.03
N LEU A 91 15.37 -5.71 0.12
CA LEU A 91 15.24 -5.53 -1.34
C LEU A 91 13.82 -5.77 -1.85
N PHE A 92 13.09 -6.66 -1.21
CA PHE A 92 11.66 -6.87 -1.43
C PHE A 92 10.98 -7.35 -0.15
N ARG A 93 9.67 -7.15 -0.07
CA ARG A 93 8.79 -7.72 0.96
C ARG A 93 7.65 -8.48 0.31
N CYS A 94 7.29 -9.61 0.90
CA CYS A 94 6.08 -10.34 0.55
C CYS A 94 5.35 -10.70 1.85
N TRP A 95 4.08 -10.28 1.99
CA TRP A 95 3.28 -10.49 3.20
C TRP A 95 1.80 -10.57 2.89
N GLU A 96 1.01 -10.95 3.85
CA GLU A 96 -0.45 -10.90 3.79
C GLU A 96 -0.98 -9.69 4.59
N CYS A 97 -1.96 -8.98 4.02
CA CYS A 97 -2.69 -7.89 4.64
C CYS A 97 -4.18 -8.13 4.42
N GLU A 98 -4.93 -8.42 5.48
CA GLU A 98 -6.38 -8.64 5.48
C GLU A 98 -6.88 -9.56 4.33
N GLY A 99 -6.16 -10.67 4.12
CA GLY A 99 -6.48 -11.66 3.08
C GLY A 99 -5.97 -11.32 1.67
N VAL A 100 -5.20 -10.23 1.52
CA VAL A 100 -4.53 -9.84 0.27
C VAL A 100 -3.03 -10.12 0.38
N LYS A 101 -2.48 -10.85 -0.56
CA LYS A 101 -1.05 -11.08 -0.65
C LYS A 101 -0.36 -9.96 -1.40
N VAL A 102 0.56 -9.29 -0.74
CA VAL A 102 1.28 -8.12 -1.27
C VAL A 102 2.74 -8.47 -1.52
N LEU A 103 3.24 -8.09 -2.68
CA LEU A 103 4.67 -8.09 -3.01
C LEU A 103 5.10 -6.68 -3.32
N MET A 104 6.14 -6.19 -2.66
CA MET A 104 6.71 -4.87 -2.88
C MET A 104 8.21 -4.97 -3.14
N THR A 105 8.68 -4.25 -4.16
CA THR A 105 10.09 -4.02 -4.47
C THR A 105 10.25 -2.62 -5.05
N HIS A 106 11.45 -2.02 -5.02
CA HIS A 106 11.61 -0.68 -5.59
C HIS A 106 11.59 -0.71 -7.12
N ILE A 107 12.46 -1.50 -7.75
CA ILE A 107 12.62 -1.54 -9.20
C ILE A 107 11.76 -2.65 -9.78
N GLY A 108 10.56 -2.31 -10.28
CA GLY A 108 9.59 -3.27 -10.79
C GLY A 108 9.42 -3.29 -12.31
N GLY A 109 9.60 -2.14 -12.95
CA GLY A 109 9.18 -1.93 -14.32
C GLY A 109 7.67 -1.57 -14.41
N SER A 110 6.99 -2.02 -15.44
CA SER A 110 5.56 -1.77 -15.62
C SER A 110 4.86 -2.98 -16.28
N PRO A 111 3.52 -3.07 -16.22
CA PRO A 111 2.76 -4.10 -16.91
C PRO A 111 3.18 -4.25 -18.38
N GLY A 112 3.50 -5.49 -18.76
CA GLY A 112 4.09 -5.84 -20.06
C GLY A 112 5.61 -5.68 -20.17
N HIS A 113 6.23 -4.86 -19.30
CA HIS A 113 7.65 -4.49 -19.33
C HIS A 113 8.29 -4.58 -17.93
N TYR A 114 8.00 -5.66 -17.19
CA TYR A 114 8.65 -5.91 -15.90
C TYR A 114 10.14 -6.23 -16.09
N TYR A 115 10.97 -5.75 -15.16
CA TYR A 115 12.34 -6.22 -15.08
C TYR A 115 12.38 -7.73 -14.75
N PRO A 116 13.40 -8.47 -15.21
CA PRO A 116 13.47 -9.91 -15.04
C PRO A 116 13.33 -10.37 -13.58
N GLU A 117 13.98 -9.67 -12.66
CA GLU A 117 13.98 -9.96 -11.23
C GLU A 117 12.57 -9.77 -10.63
N ALA A 118 11.92 -8.65 -10.95
CA ALA A 118 10.57 -8.36 -10.48
C ALA A 118 9.56 -9.38 -11.03
N ARG A 119 9.67 -9.74 -12.31
CA ARG A 119 8.82 -10.78 -12.93
C ARG A 119 9.04 -12.14 -12.28
N ALA A 120 10.29 -12.49 -11.96
CA ALA A 120 10.59 -13.72 -11.25
C ALA A 120 9.93 -13.76 -9.86
N LEU A 121 10.00 -12.67 -9.10
CA LEU A 121 9.35 -12.54 -7.80
C LEU A 121 7.82 -12.64 -7.92
N ILE A 122 7.20 -11.96 -8.89
CA ILE A 122 5.74 -12.04 -9.14
C ILE A 122 5.33 -13.49 -9.38
N ARG A 123 6.04 -14.21 -10.26
CA ARG A 123 5.72 -15.60 -10.60
C ARG A 123 5.97 -16.57 -9.44
N GLN A 124 7.02 -16.33 -8.66
CA GLN A 124 7.36 -17.13 -7.48
C GLN A 124 6.32 -16.96 -6.37
N HIS A 125 5.97 -15.72 -6.04
CA HIS A 125 5.12 -15.40 -4.89
C HIS A 125 3.64 -15.37 -5.22
N ARG A 126 3.28 -15.14 -6.51
CA ARG A 126 1.89 -15.01 -6.98
C ARG A 126 1.07 -14.07 -6.09
N PRO A 127 1.48 -12.80 -5.98
CA PRO A 127 0.77 -11.82 -5.15
C PRO A 127 -0.54 -11.40 -5.81
N ASP A 128 -1.48 -10.90 -5.00
CA ASP A 128 -2.69 -10.20 -5.47
C ASP A 128 -2.35 -8.75 -5.85
N ILE A 129 -1.42 -8.13 -5.09
CA ILE A 129 -0.92 -6.77 -5.34
C ILE A 129 0.59 -6.80 -5.54
N PHE A 130 1.04 -6.14 -6.59
CA PHE A 130 2.45 -5.84 -6.82
C PHE A 130 2.71 -4.35 -6.76
N VAL A 131 3.53 -3.92 -5.80
CA VAL A 131 3.90 -2.52 -5.57
C VAL A 131 5.34 -2.28 -5.98
N CYS A 132 5.59 -1.18 -6.70
CA CYS A 132 6.94 -0.70 -6.98
C CYS A 132 7.00 0.82 -7.06
N GLY A 133 8.23 1.38 -7.13
CA GLY A 133 8.52 2.80 -7.29
C GLY A 133 9.39 3.08 -8.51
N HIS A 134 10.47 3.82 -8.30
CA HIS A 134 11.58 4.08 -9.22
C HIS A 134 11.25 4.91 -10.47
N SER A 135 10.15 4.63 -11.15
CA SER A 135 9.80 5.35 -12.38
C SER A 135 9.26 6.77 -12.13
N HIS A 136 8.90 7.09 -10.90
CA HIS A 136 8.20 8.33 -10.49
C HIS A 136 6.85 8.55 -11.20
N ILE A 137 6.30 7.53 -11.85
CA ILE A 137 5.05 7.62 -12.61
C ILE A 137 3.95 6.91 -11.85
N LEU A 138 2.95 7.69 -11.40
CA LEU A 138 1.73 7.14 -10.82
C LEU A 138 1.04 6.21 -11.81
N LYS A 139 0.84 4.95 -11.41
CA LYS A 139 0.12 3.97 -12.24
C LYS A 139 -0.52 2.90 -11.37
N VAL A 140 -1.83 2.76 -11.53
CA VAL A 140 -2.61 1.65 -10.96
C VAL A 140 -3.26 0.90 -12.12
N MET A 141 -3.02 -0.41 -12.21
CA MET A 141 -3.53 -1.20 -13.34
C MET A 141 -3.71 -2.67 -12.96
N ASP A 142 -4.86 -3.24 -13.30
CA ASP A 142 -5.08 -4.68 -13.24
C ASP A 142 -4.34 -5.35 -14.43
N ASP A 143 -3.20 -5.97 -14.13
CA ASP A 143 -2.41 -6.71 -15.13
C ASP A 143 -2.93 -8.14 -15.28
N LYS A 144 -3.73 -8.34 -16.30
CA LYS A 144 -4.32 -9.64 -16.64
C LYS A 144 -3.28 -10.70 -17.03
N SER A 145 -2.08 -10.28 -17.50
CA SER A 145 -1.04 -11.20 -17.96
C SER A 145 -0.33 -11.90 -16.82
N GLU A 146 -0.02 -11.18 -15.76
CA GLU A 146 0.58 -11.74 -14.53
C GLU A 146 -0.46 -11.94 -13.42
N LYS A 147 -1.74 -11.56 -13.65
CA LYS A 147 -2.89 -11.68 -12.72
C LYS A 147 -2.64 -10.97 -11.38
N VAL A 148 -2.24 -9.71 -11.46
CA VAL A 148 -1.86 -8.90 -10.28
C VAL A 148 -2.38 -7.48 -10.43
N LEU A 149 -2.83 -6.88 -9.33
CA LEU A 149 -3.04 -5.44 -9.27
C LEU A 149 -1.67 -4.76 -9.15
N TYR A 150 -1.23 -4.13 -10.23
CA TYR A 150 0.00 -3.34 -10.26
C TYR A 150 -0.25 -1.96 -9.69
N ILE A 151 0.61 -1.52 -8.75
CA ILE A 151 0.54 -0.19 -8.15
C ILE A 151 1.94 0.43 -8.11
N ASN A 152 2.08 1.61 -8.72
CA ASN A 152 3.21 2.51 -8.51
C ASN A 152 2.62 3.85 -8.02
N PRO A 153 2.95 4.33 -6.81
CA PRO A 153 2.36 5.55 -6.28
C PRO A 153 2.92 6.83 -6.92
N GLY A 154 3.86 6.73 -7.83
CA GLY A 154 4.65 7.87 -8.30
C GLY A 154 5.69 8.31 -7.27
N ALA A 155 6.14 9.55 -7.35
CA ALA A 155 7.13 10.09 -6.44
C ALA A 155 6.51 11.09 -5.43
N CYS A 156 6.74 10.86 -4.15
CA CYS A 156 6.37 11.77 -3.06
C CYS A 156 7.38 12.93 -2.93
N GLY A 157 8.62 12.74 -3.37
CA GLY A 157 9.70 13.72 -3.30
C GLY A 157 9.74 14.71 -4.46
N ASN A 158 10.77 15.57 -4.42
CA ASN A 158 10.96 16.64 -5.40
C ASN A 158 11.91 16.26 -6.56
N GLN A 159 12.59 15.10 -6.48
CA GLN A 159 13.55 14.69 -7.52
C GLN A 159 12.84 14.02 -8.70
N GLY A 160 13.39 14.19 -9.90
CA GLY A 160 12.87 13.57 -11.13
C GLY A 160 12.24 14.56 -12.10
N TRP A 161 11.54 14.05 -13.12
CA TRP A 161 10.96 14.83 -14.22
C TRP A 161 9.43 14.94 -14.17
N HIS A 162 8.79 14.32 -13.16
CA HIS A 162 7.35 14.34 -12.98
C HIS A 162 6.84 15.76 -12.64
N ALA A 163 5.66 16.11 -13.12
CA ALA A 163 5.03 17.41 -12.87
C ALA A 163 4.39 17.49 -11.48
N PHE A 164 3.90 16.37 -10.98
CA PHE A 164 3.20 16.24 -9.72
C PHE A 164 3.93 15.27 -8.80
N ARG A 165 4.00 15.63 -7.53
CA ARG A 165 4.33 14.72 -6.43
C ARG A 165 3.06 13.98 -6.05
N THR A 166 3.15 12.67 -5.79
CA THR A 166 1.95 11.85 -5.59
C THR A 166 2.07 10.92 -4.39
N ALA A 167 0.94 10.58 -3.79
CA ALA A 167 0.76 9.52 -2.82
C ALA A 167 -0.61 8.86 -3.03
N LEU A 168 -0.76 7.64 -2.54
CA LEU A 168 -2.02 6.91 -2.53
C LEU A 168 -2.43 6.59 -1.10
N ARG A 169 -3.74 6.46 -0.88
CA ARG A 169 -4.28 5.78 0.30
C ARG A 169 -5.50 4.96 -0.12
N PHE A 170 -5.70 3.82 0.53
CA PHE A 170 -6.77 2.88 0.22
C PHE A 170 -7.04 1.94 1.38
N HIS A 171 -8.21 1.32 1.36
CA HIS A 171 -8.56 0.31 2.34
C HIS A 171 -8.31 -1.10 1.81
N ILE A 172 -7.94 -2.00 2.72
CA ILE A 172 -7.89 -3.45 2.48
C ILE A 172 -8.74 -4.12 3.55
N ASP A 173 -9.72 -4.89 3.12
CA ASP A 173 -10.47 -5.81 3.96
C ASP A 173 -11.00 -6.99 3.14
N SER A 174 -11.28 -8.10 3.83
CA SER A 174 -11.94 -9.25 3.22
C SER A 174 -11.34 -9.69 1.87
N GLY A 175 -10.02 -9.54 1.72
CA GLY A 175 -9.30 -9.90 0.49
C GLY A 175 -9.47 -8.92 -0.68
N LYS A 176 -9.90 -7.67 -0.41
CA LYS A 176 -10.16 -6.66 -1.45
C LYS A 176 -9.52 -5.32 -1.12
N VAL A 177 -9.10 -4.63 -2.19
CA VAL A 177 -8.69 -3.22 -2.16
C VAL A 177 -9.87 -2.36 -2.60
N HIS A 178 -10.16 -1.30 -1.86
CA HIS A 178 -11.24 -0.37 -2.22
C HIS A 178 -10.95 1.05 -1.73
N ASP A 179 -11.77 2.00 -2.15
CA ASP A 179 -11.72 3.42 -1.78
C ASP A 179 -10.31 4.02 -1.95
N MET A 180 -9.71 3.75 -3.11
CA MET A 180 -8.38 4.28 -3.42
C MET A 180 -8.47 5.76 -3.78
N GLU A 181 -7.70 6.57 -3.06
CA GLU A 181 -7.56 7.99 -3.26
C GLU A 181 -6.13 8.34 -3.70
N VAL A 182 -6.02 9.33 -4.57
CA VAL A 182 -4.75 9.91 -5.04
C VAL A 182 -4.61 11.31 -4.48
N PHE A 183 -3.47 11.60 -3.89
CA PHE A 183 -3.05 12.96 -3.57
C PHE A 183 -2.05 13.44 -4.61
N GLU A 184 -2.28 14.62 -5.15
CA GLU A 184 -1.40 15.27 -6.12
C GLU A 184 -1.01 16.66 -5.63
N LEU A 185 0.27 16.92 -5.59
CA LEU A 185 0.84 18.21 -5.24
C LEU A 185 1.74 18.69 -6.38
N ASN A 186 1.53 19.92 -6.86
CA ASN A 186 2.40 20.50 -7.85
C ASN A 186 3.86 20.48 -7.35
N ARG A 187 4.76 20.01 -8.20
CA ARG A 187 6.18 20.09 -7.94
C ARG A 187 6.63 21.56 -8.07
N ARG A 188 7.19 22.11 -7.01
CA ARG A 188 7.76 23.47 -6.99
C ARG A 188 9.25 23.42 -7.15
#